data_a0ef5b1875ecf52e49a9be93a5005fb1
#
_entry.id   a0ef5b1875ecf52e49a9be93a5005fb1
#
_cell.length_a   1.000
_cell.length_b   1.000
_cell.length_c   1.000
_cell.angle_alpha   90.00
_cell.angle_beta   90.00
_cell.angle_gamma   90.00
#
_symmetry.space_group_name_H-M   'P 1'
#
loop_
_entity.id
_entity.type
_entity.pdbx_description
1 polymer ?
#
loop_
_entity_poly.entity_id
_entity_poly.type
_entity_poly.pdbx_seq_one_letter_code
_entity_poly.pdbx_strand_id
1 'polypeptide(L)'
;MNKTMQKLEGVIEHMDEKRGKIFIDWLNTQSTYLQWEEGFDPSYLKAYKRGEIVFAHFGFNVGAEYGGMHYAVVVSDSSKMNPNVNVIPMSSLEEGQTEEDIHKSRVFLGVINGLNDKKAMAIPDQLRPISKIRIVRPKKAKETVYKLNSEQMDAIDDKVRRMFTRLRSEDKKEK
;
A
#
# COMPACT_ATOMS: atom_id res chain seq x y z
N MET A 1 8.13 -16.30 27.29
CA MET A 1 8.12 -14.83 27.02
C MET A 1 9.51 -14.21 27.14
N ASN A 2 10.30 -14.54 28.15
CA ASN A 2 11.58 -13.87 28.42
C ASN A 2 12.63 -13.98 27.27
N LYS A 3 12.92 -15.18 26.74
CA LYS A 3 13.93 -15.35 25.66
C LYS A 3 13.61 -14.59 24.37
N THR A 4 12.32 -14.53 24.00
CA THR A 4 11.89 -13.79 22.79
C THR A 4 12.05 -12.29 22.97
N MET A 5 11.71 -11.78 24.15
CA MET A 5 11.88 -10.35 24.45
C MET A 5 13.34 -9.95 24.52
N GLN A 6 14.20 -10.78 25.13
CA GLN A 6 15.66 -10.56 25.14
C GLN A 6 16.26 -10.56 23.73
N LYS A 7 15.81 -11.49 22.88
CA LYS A 7 16.25 -11.50 21.47
C LYS A 7 15.79 -10.22 20.73
N LEU A 8 14.55 -9.78 20.97
CA LEU A 8 14.02 -8.57 20.35
C LEU A 8 14.81 -7.32 20.78
N GLU A 9 15.07 -7.21 22.08
CA GLU A 9 15.89 -6.14 22.67
C GLU A 9 17.29 -6.10 22.03
N GLY A 10 17.98 -7.24 21.96
CA GLY A 10 19.28 -7.32 21.32
C GLY A 10 19.25 -6.98 19.81
N VAL A 11 18.16 -7.31 19.11
CA VAL A 11 18.01 -6.89 17.69
C VAL A 11 17.87 -5.37 17.58
N ILE A 12 17.08 -4.76 18.47
CA ILE A 12 16.87 -3.29 18.48
C ILE A 12 18.16 -2.55 18.79
N GLU A 13 18.93 -3.01 19.78
CA GLU A 13 20.22 -2.42 20.18
C GLU A 13 21.25 -2.40 19.05
N HIS A 14 21.17 -3.36 18.12
CA HIS A 14 22.07 -3.45 16.95
C HIS A 14 21.56 -2.74 15.70
N MET A 15 20.35 -2.16 15.73
CA MET A 15 19.85 -1.33 14.63
C MET A 15 20.49 0.06 14.67
N ASP A 16 20.59 0.71 13.50
CA ASP A 16 20.82 2.15 13.50
C ASP A 16 19.66 2.87 14.21
N GLU A 17 19.95 4.01 14.83
CA GLU A 17 19.03 4.74 15.70
C GLU A 17 17.70 5.05 15.00
N LYS A 18 17.75 5.54 13.75
CA LYS A 18 16.56 5.90 12.98
C LYS A 18 15.68 4.67 12.71
N ARG A 19 16.29 3.57 12.29
CA ARG A 19 15.59 2.31 11.98
C ARG A 19 15.02 1.68 13.24
N GLY A 20 15.79 1.67 14.34
CA GLY A 20 15.35 1.17 15.64
C GLY A 20 14.12 1.92 16.17
N LYS A 21 14.12 3.26 16.05
CA LYS A 21 12.97 4.09 16.42
C LYS A 21 11.73 3.75 15.59
N ILE A 22 11.86 3.67 14.27
CA ILE A 22 10.74 3.30 13.37
C ILE A 22 10.19 1.91 13.75
N PHE A 23 11.05 0.97 14.10
CA PHE A 23 10.64 -0.38 14.50
C PHE A 23 9.88 -0.39 15.83
N ILE A 24 10.35 0.35 16.84
CA ILE A 24 9.66 0.47 18.14
C ILE A 24 8.29 1.13 17.96
N ASP A 25 8.22 2.22 17.19
CA ASP A 25 6.97 2.91 16.88
C ASP A 25 5.98 1.99 16.17
N TRP A 26 6.49 1.12 15.29
CA TRP A 26 5.68 0.11 14.63
C TRP A 26 5.17 -0.96 15.60
N LEU A 27 6.01 -1.49 16.49
CA LEU A 27 5.59 -2.48 17.49
C LEU A 27 4.46 -1.95 18.38
N ASN A 28 4.55 -0.68 18.79
CA ASN A 28 3.49 -0.01 19.54
C ASN A 28 2.20 0.10 18.71
N THR A 29 2.31 0.54 17.45
CA THR A 29 1.17 0.64 16.53
C THR A 29 0.54 -0.71 16.25
N GLN A 30 1.35 -1.74 16.01
CA GLN A 30 0.87 -3.11 15.78
C GLN A 30 0.15 -3.67 17.00
N SER A 31 0.67 -3.43 18.21
CA SER A 31 0.01 -3.82 19.45
C SER A 31 -1.36 -3.17 19.58
N THR A 32 -1.49 -1.90 19.21
CA THR A 32 -2.77 -1.19 19.18
C THR A 32 -3.74 -1.81 18.16
N TYR A 33 -3.26 -2.18 16.96
CA TYR A 33 -4.10 -2.84 15.96
C TYR A 33 -4.61 -4.21 16.43
N LEU A 34 -3.77 -4.99 17.11
CA LEU A 34 -4.17 -6.28 17.68
C LEU A 34 -5.24 -6.12 18.78
N GLN A 35 -5.15 -5.08 19.61
CA GLN A 35 -6.20 -4.75 20.57
C GLN A 35 -7.52 -4.38 19.88
N TRP A 36 -7.47 -3.63 18.79
CA TRP A 36 -8.67 -3.26 18.03
C TRP A 36 -9.28 -4.44 17.27
N GLU A 37 -8.48 -5.45 16.92
CA GLU A 37 -8.95 -6.63 16.18
C GLU A 37 -10.00 -7.42 16.95
N GLU A 38 -9.92 -7.49 18.29
CA GLU A 38 -10.88 -8.22 19.13
C GLU A 38 -12.32 -7.73 18.98
N GLY A 39 -12.52 -6.43 18.74
CA GLY A 39 -13.85 -5.82 18.57
C GLY A 39 -14.11 -5.28 17.15
N PHE A 40 -13.27 -5.65 16.18
CA PHE A 40 -13.35 -5.07 14.84
C PHE A 40 -14.53 -5.59 14.03
N ASP A 41 -15.46 -4.69 13.73
CA ASP A 41 -16.53 -4.92 12.76
C ASP A 41 -16.27 -4.06 11.51
N PRO A 42 -15.95 -4.68 10.35
CA PRO A 42 -15.68 -3.96 9.11
C PRO A 42 -16.88 -3.17 8.60
N SER A 43 -18.11 -3.49 9.03
CA SER A 43 -19.34 -2.79 8.61
C SER A 43 -19.39 -1.32 9.05
N TYR A 44 -18.62 -0.92 10.07
CA TYR A 44 -18.48 0.48 10.50
C TYR A 44 -17.63 1.32 9.53
N LEU A 45 -16.89 0.66 8.65
CA LEU A 45 -16.09 1.34 7.64
C LEU A 45 -16.84 1.38 6.30
N LYS A 46 -16.39 2.26 5.41
CA LYS A 46 -16.96 2.33 4.06
C LYS A 46 -16.65 1.06 3.26
N ALA A 47 -17.43 0.79 2.22
CA ALA A 47 -16.99 -0.05 1.10
C ALA A 47 -15.91 0.70 0.32
N TYR A 48 -14.90 -0.02 -0.15
CA TYR A 48 -13.83 0.54 -0.98
C TYR A 48 -14.03 0.08 -2.42
N LYS A 49 -13.90 1.01 -3.35
CA LYS A 49 -14.07 0.76 -4.78
C LYS A 49 -12.72 0.75 -5.49
N ARG A 50 -12.62 -0.08 -6.53
CA ARG A 50 -11.46 -0.08 -7.41
C ARG A 50 -11.14 1.34 -7.90
N GLY A 51 -9.86 1.68 -7.93
CA GLY A 51 -9.34 2.99 -8.29
C GLY A 51 -9.34 4.01 -7.15
N GLU A 52 -10.04 3.77 -6.03
CA GLU A 52 -9.96 4.64 -4.86
C GLU A 52 -8.57 4.60 -4.23
N ILE A 53 -8.14 5.74 -3.71
CA ILE A 53 -6.85 5.87 -3.03
C ILE A 53 -7.10 5.89 -1.52
N VAL A 54 -6.35 5.06 -0.82
CA VAL A 54 -6.32 5.00 0.64
C VAL A 54 -4.95 5.40 1.17
N PHE A 55 -4.90 5.99 2.35
CA PHE A 55 -3.67 6.19 3.11
C PHE A 55 -3.63 5.13 4.20
N ALA A 56 -2.60 4.28 4.18
CA ALA A 56 -2.57 3.09 5.01
C ALA A 56 -1.18 2.81 5.58
N HIS A 57 -1.15 2.05 6.67
CA HIS A 57 0.07 1.63 7.34
C HIS A 57 0.49 0.23 6.88
N PHE A 58 1.59 0.15 6.13
CA PHE A 58 2.12 -1.11 5.61
C PHE A 58 2.98 -1.86 6.62
N GLY A 59 3.39 -1.20 7.70
CA GLY A 59 4.16 -1.80 8.78
C GLY A 59 5.66 -1.66 8.64
N PHE A 60 6.39 -2.28 9.54
CA PHE A 60 7.82 -2.48 9.44
C PHE A 60 8.06 -3.89 8.89
N ASN A 61 8.65 -4.00 7.72
CA ASN A 61 8.78 -5.26 7.00
C ASN A 61 10.25 -5.65 6.81
N VAL A 62 10.48 -6.87 6.32
CA VAL A 62 11.84 -7.43 6.16
C VAL A 62 12.41 -7.07 4.78
N GLY A 63 13.68 -6.66 4.76
CA GLY A 63 14.43 -6.40 3.53
C GLY A 63 13.79 -5.28 2.69
N ALA A 64 13.48 -5.59 1.44
CA ALA A 64 12.92 -4.65 0.47
C ALA A 64 11.38 -4.66 0.40
N GLU A 65 10.69 -5.37 1.28
CA GLU A 65 9.24 -5.31 1.37
C GLU A 65 8.77 -3.89 1.72
N TYR A 66 7.75 -3.43 1.01
CA TYR A 66 7.27 -2.06 1.17
C TYR A 66 6.60 -1.86 2.53
N GLY A 67 7.14 -0.97 3.33
CA GLY A 67 6.69 -0.66 4.69
C GLY A 67 6.33 0.82 4.88
N GLY A 68 5.99 1.20 6.12
CA GLY A 68 5.68 2.58 6.50
C GLY A 68 4.26 3.02 6.17
N MET A 69 4.05 4.34 6.19
CA MET A 69 2.77 4.99 5.92
C MET A 69 2.75 5.50 4.48
N HIS A 70 1.86 4.97 3.65
CA HIS A 70 1.80 5.35 2.24
C HIS A 70 0.38 5.43 1.70
N TYR A 71 0.22 6.20 0.63
CA TYR A 71 -0.95 6.08 -0.22
C TYR A 71 -0.89 4.76 -0.99
N ALA A 72 -2.05 4.20 -1.27
CA ALA A 72 -2.19 3.00 -2.08
C ALA A 72 -3.48 3.05 -2.88
N VAL A 73 -3.47 2.49 -4.07
CA VAL A 73 -4.67 2.35 -4.89
C VAL A 73 -5.35 1.01 -4.61
N VAL A 74 -6.65 1.04 -4.45
CA VAL A 74 -7.52 -0.14 -4.34
C VAL A 74 -7.67 -0.78 -5.72
N VAL A 75 -7.31 -2.06 -5.84
CA VAL A 75 -7.32 -2.76 -7.14
C VAL A 75 -8.53 -3.65 -7.36
N SER A 76 -9.32 -3.90 -6.33
CA SER A 76 -10.58 -4.63 -6.44
C SER A 76 -11.61 -4.08 -5.45
N ASP A 77 -12.88 -4.16 -5.80
CA ASP A 77 -13.97 -3.76 -4.90
C ASP A 77 -13.93 -4.55 -3.60
N SER A 78 -14.09 -3.87 -2.49
CA SER A 78 -14.21 -4.46 -1.16
C SER A 78 -15.51 -3.98 -0.51
N SER A 79 -16.43 -4.91 -0.26
CA SER A 79 -17.71 -4.61 0.42
C SER A 79 -17.49 -4.15 1.85
N LYS A 80 -18.51 -3.57 2.49
CA LYS A 80 -18.43 -3.22 3.92
C LYS A 80 -18.06 -4.42 4.80
N MET A 81 -18.61 -5.59 4.49
CA MET A 81 -18.42 -6.82 5.29
C MET A 81 -17.04 -7.47 5.09
N ASN A 82 -16.34 -7.17 3.99
CA ASN A 82 -15.00 -7.71 3.79
C ASN A 82 -14.01 -6.99 4.73
N PRO A 83 -13.29 -7.70 5.61
CA PRO A 83 -12.31 -7.10 6.51
C PRO A 83 -11.03 -6.61 5.80
N ASN A 84 -10.80 -7.05 4.55
CA ASN A 84 -9.59 -6.77 3.80
C ASN A 84 -9.86 -5.93 2.54
N VAL A 85 -8.81 -5.24 2.09
CA VAL A 85 -8.77 -4.50 0.83
C VAL A 85 -7.49 -4.88 0.09
N ASN A 86 -7.60 -5.21 -1.20
CA ASN A 86 -6.44 -5.45 -2.06
C ASN A 86 -5.91 -4.12 -2.58
N VAL A 87 -4.65 -3.85 -2.32
CA VAL A 87 -4.04 -2.57 -2.66
C VAL A 87 -2.68 -2.72 -3.33
N ILE A 88 -2.33 -1.73 -4.13
CA ILE A 88 -0.98 -1.51 -4.62
C ILE A 88 -0.45 -0.23 -3.98
N PRO A 89 0.67 -0.27 -3.24
CA PRO A 89 1.29 0.91 -2.67
C PRO A 89 1.71 1.91 -3.76
N MET A 90 1.72 3.18 -3.38
CA MET A 90 2.13 4.28 -4.24
C MET A 90 3.25 5.08 -3.56
N SER A 91 4.13 5.66 -4.35
CA SER A 91 5.18 6.58 -3.90
C SER A 91 5.20 7.83 -4.77
N SER A 92 5.64 8.94 -4.20
CA SER A 92 5.96 10.13 -5.00
C SER A 92 7.33 9.96 -5.66
N LEU A 93 7.50 10.57 -6.83
CA LEU A 93 8.81 10.76 -7.43
C LEU A 93 9.58 11.81 -6.63
N GLU A 94 10.91 11.67 -6.60
CA GLU A 94 11.79 12.71 -6.06
C GLU A 94 11.81 13.92 -7.00
N GLU A 95 12.25 15.04 -6.47
CA GLU A 95 12.37 16.27 -7.25
C GLU A 95 13.35 16.08 -8.41
N GLY A 96 12.94 16.46 -9.61
CA GLY A 96 13.72 16.27 -10.83
C GLY A 96 13.55 14.93 -11.53
N GLN A 97 12.97 13.92 -10.89
CA GLN A 97 12.71 12.63 -11.53
C GLN A 97 11.55 12.68 -12.53
N THR A 98 11.69 11.88 -13.57
CA THR A 98 10.72 11.72 -14.67
C THR A 98 10.26 10.25 -14.76
N GLU A 99 9.37 9.96 -15.71
CA GLU A 99 8.94 8.60 -16.00
C GLU A 99 10.10 7.67 -16.40
N GLU A 100 11.12 8.21 -17.08
CA GLU A 100 12.28 7.46 -17.54
C GLU A 100 13.18 6.98 -16.40
N ASP A 101 13.13 7.65 -15.25
CA ASP A 101 13.95 7.34 -14.08
C ASP A 101 13.34 6.25 -13.19
N ILE A 102 12.08 5.88 -13.40
CA ILE A 102 11.43 4.87 -12.57
C ILE A 102 11.80 3.45 -13.01
N HIS A 103 11.93 2.55 -12.03
CA HIS A 103 12.22 1.15 -12.32
C HIS A 103 11.10 0.52 -13.17
N LYS A 104 11.48 -0.33 -14.11
CA LYS A 104 10.56 -1.00 -15.05
C LYS A 104 9.39 -1.77 -14.42
N SER A 105 9.47 -2.15 -13.13
CA SER A 105 8.36 -2.78 -12.39
C SER A 105 7.31 -1.78 -11.92
N ARG A 106 7.56 -0.48 -12.00
CA ARG A 106 6.67 0.59 -11.56
C ARG A 106 5.73 1.04 -12.68
N VAL A 107 4.68 1.75 -12.31
CA VAL A 107 3.77 2.43 -13.23
C VAL A 107 3.75 3.90 -12.90
N PHE A 108 4.13 4.74 -13.85
CA PHE A 108 4.02 6.19 -13.73
C PHE A 108 2.54 6.61 -13.75
N LEU A 109 2.14 7.43 -12.81
CA LEU A 109 0.76 7.89 -12.67
C LEU A 109 0.61 9.40 -12.91
N GLY A 110 1.73 10.13 -13.02
CA GLY A 110 1.68 11.59 -13.08
C GLY A 110 1.18 12.22 -11.79
N VAL A 111 0.67 13.43 -11.88
CA VAL A 111 0.03 14.13 -10.77
C VAL A 111 -1.39 13.60 -10.61
N ILE A 112 -1.77 13.27 -9.37
CA ILE A 112 -3.12 12.80 -9.06
C ILE A 112 -3.93 13.98 -8.55
N ASN A 113 -4.96 14.35 -9.29
CA ASN A 113 -5.76 15.53 -9.04
C ASN A 113 -6.32 15.56 -7.59
N GLY A 114 -6.06 16.66 -6.91
CA GLY A 114 -6.51 16.93 -5.55
C GLY A 114 -5.78 16.16 -4.44
N LEU A 115 -4.93 15.18 -4.76
CA LEU A 115 -4.17 14.43 -3.74
C LEU A 115 -2.96 15.25 -3.24
N ASN A 116 -2.11 15.66 -4.16
CA ASN A 116 -0.98 16.58 -3.97
C ASN A 116 -0.45 16.99 -5.36
N ASP A 117 0.53 17.91 -5.39
CA ASP A 117 1.13 18.39 -6.64
C ASP A 117 2.36 17.56 -7.09
N LYS A 118 2.64 16.45 -6.42
CA LYS A 118 3.78 15.60 -6.75
C LYS A 118 3.37 14.53 -7.75
N LYS A 119 4.25 14.27 -8.71
CA LYS A 119 4.13 13.10 -9.58
C LYS A 119 4.21 11.82 -8.74
N ALA A 120 3.38 10.84 -9.04
CA ALA A 120 3.29 9.58 -8.32
C ALA A 120 3.59 8.40 -9.23
N MET A 121 3.98 7.29 -8.61
CA MET A 121 4.10 5.97 -9.25
C MET A 121 3.41 4.92 -8.40
N ALA A 122 2.82 3.92 -9.03
CA ALA A 122 2.36 2.70 -8.38
C ALA A 122 3.48 1.64 -8.33
N ILE A 123 3.40 0.75 -7.35
CA ILE A 123 4.39 -0.29 -7.06
C ILE A 123 3.73 -1.68 -7.18
N PRO A 124 3.43 -2.18 -8.40
CA PRO A 124 2.63 -3.39 -8.61
C PRO A 124 3.24 -4.66 -8.02
N ASP A 125 4.57 -4.77 -7.96
CA ASP A 125 5.28 -5.90 -7.33
C ASP A 125 5.08 -6.00 -5.81
N GLN A 126 4.46 -4.99 -5.20
CA GLN A 126 4.07 -4.94 -3.80
C GLN A 126 2.54 -5.06 -3.58
N LEU A 127 1.80 -5.54 -4.59
CA LEU A 127 0.37 -5.82 -4.48
C LEU A 127 0.11 -6.78 -3.31
N ARG A 128 -0.80 -6.39 -2.40
CA ARG A 128 -1.15 -7.22 -1.25
C ARG A 128 -2.52 -6.89 -0.69
N PRO A 129 -3.17 -7.83 0.01
CA PRO A 129 -4.29 -7.53 0.90
C PRO A 129 -3.78 -6.81 2.15
N ILE A 130 -4.55 -5.84 2.63
CA ILE A 130 -4.36 -5.23 3.95
C ILE A 130 -5.67 -5.28 4.73
N SER A 131 -5.58 -5.43 6.06
CA SER A 131 -6.76 -5.26 6.92
C SER A 131 -7.23 -3.81 6.88
N LYS A 132 -8.55 -3.60 6.85
CA LYS A 132 -9.15 -2.27 6.95
C LYS A 132 -8.75 -1.51 8.21
N ILE A 133 -8.35 -2.20 9.27
CA ILE A 133 -7.81 -1.59 10.50
C ILE A 133 -6.61 -0.70 10.19
N ARG A 134 -5.77 -1.09 9.22
CA ARG A 134 -4.57 -0.37 8.81
C ARG A 134 -4.84 0.88 7.97
N ILE A 135 -6.08 1.05 7.48
CA ILE A 135 -6.45 2.23 6.69
C ILE A 135 -6.67 3.41 7.63
N VAL A 136 -5.92 4.48 7.41
CA VAL A 136 -6.01 5.71 8.19
C VAL A 136 -7.12 6.60 7.64
N ARG A 137 -7.20 6.72 6.29
CA ARG A 137 -8.23 7.47 5.57
C ARG A 137 -8.37 7.03 4.11
N PRO A 138 -9.53 7.17 3.46
CA PRO A 138 -10.82 7.48 4.09
C PRO A 138 -11.38 6.25 4.83
N LYS A 139 -12.01 6.45 5.97
CA LYS A 139 -12.72 5.40 6.75
C LYS A 139 -14.23 5.49 6.59
N LYS A 140 -14.76 6.70 6.42
CA LYS A 140 -16.21 6.98 6.34
C LYS A 140 -16.59 7.46 4.94
N ALA A 141 -17.82 7.20 4.54
CA ALA A 141 -18.33 7.57 3.21
C ALA A 141 -18.32 9.09 2.94
N LYS A 142 -18.36 9.92 3.99
CA LYS A 142 -18.35 11.40 3.87
C LYS A 142 -16.95 12.01 3.76
N GLU A 143 -15.88 11.20 3.94
CA GLU A 143 -14.52 11.69 3.79
C GLU A 143 -14.16 11.85 2.31
N THR A 144 -13.25 12.76 2.02
CA THR A 144 -12.73 12.97 0.66
C THR A 144 -12.08 11.70 0.13
N VAL A 145 -12.51 11.27 -1.04
CA VAL A 145 -11.99 10.08 -1.74
C VAL A 145 -11.30 10.55 -3.01
N TYR A 146 -10.00 10.31 -3.09
CA TYR A 146 -9.25 10.48 -4.32
C TYR A 146 -9.34 9.21 -5.16
N LYS A 147 -9.26 9.35 -6.49
CA LYS A 147 -9.33 8.22 -7.42
C LYS A 147 -8.34 8.39 -8.55
N LEU A 148 -7.81 7.28 -9.01
CA LEU A 148 -7.14 7.21 -10.30
C LEU A 148 -8.19 7.24 -11.43
N ASN A 149 -7.82 7.82 -12.56
CA ASN A 149 -8.65 7.77 -13.76
C ASN A 149 -8.52 6.40 -14.47
N SER A 150 -9.29 6.19 -15.55
CA SER A 150 -9.27 4.94 -16.31
C SER A 150 -7.90 4.63 -16.90
N GLU A 151 -7.24 5.59 -17.51
CA GLU A 151 -5.92 5.41 -18.13
C GLU A 151 -4.85 4.96 -17.13
N GLN A 152 -4.84 5.60 -15.93
CA GLN A 152 -3.95 5.21 -14.84
C GLN A 152 -4.23 3.78 -14.33
N MET A 153 -5.51 3.42 -14.24
CA MET A 153 -5.92 2.08 -13.81
C MET A 153 -5.61 1.02 -14.85
N ASP A 154 -5.81 1.33 -16.15
CA ASP A 154 -5.48 0.42 -17.24
C ASP A 154 -3.98 0.14 -17.33
N ALA A 155 -3.14 1.17 -17.10
CA ALA A 155 -1.69 1.01 -17.03
C ALA A 155 -1.26 0.09 -15.86
N ILE A 156 -1.93 0.21 -14.71
CA ILE A 156 -1.70 -0.69 -13.56
C ILE A 156 -2.11 -2.12 -13.90
N ASP A 157 -3.29 -2.32 -14.51
CA ASP A 157 -3.79 -3.65 -14.86
C ASP A 157 -2.88 -4.35 -15.86
N ASP A 158 -2.45 -3.62 -16.88
CA ASP A 158 -1.54 -4.16 -17.89
C ASP A 158 -0.21 -4.59 -17.23
N LYS A 159 0.32 -3.76 -16.31
CA LYS A 159 1.52 -4.12 -15.57
C LYS A 159 1.31 -5.36 -14.69
N VAL A 160 0.24 -5.40 -13.91
CA VAL A 160 -0.11 -6.54 -13.05
C VAL A 160 -0.28 -7.82 -13.88
N ARG A 161 -1.03 -7.73 -15.01
CA ARG A 161 -1.23 -8.85 -15.91
C ARG A 161 0.10 -9.39 -16.45
N ARG A 162 1.00 -8.52 -16.92
CA ARG A 162 2.33 -8.91 -17.42
C ARG A 162 3.23 -9.52 -16.36
N MET A 163 3.11 -9.07 -15.10
CA MET A 163 3.97 -9.55 -14.01
C MET A 163 3.50 -10.86 -13.40
N PHE A 164 2.19 -11.05 -13.24
CA PHE A 164 1.63 -12.13 -12.43
C PHE A 164 0.89 -13.20 -13.23
N THR A 165 0.71 -13.00 -14.54
CA THR A 165 0.03 -13.99 -15.38
C THR A 165 0.89 -14.38 -16.59
N ARG A 166 0.61 -15.58 -17.17
CA ARG A 166 1.10 -15.92 -18.49
C ARG A 166 0.32 -15.11 -19.53
N LEU A 167 1.04 -14.34 -20.35
CA LEU A 167 0.45 -13.72 -21.52
C LEU A 167 -0.07 -14.80 -22.46
N ARG A 168 -1.30 -14.70 -22.95
CA ARG A 168 -1.84 -15.57 -23.98
C ARG A 168 -1.10 -15.34 -25.30
N SER A 169 -1.12 -16.34 -26.18
CA SER A 169 -0.46 -16.26 -27.49
C SER A 169 -0.97 -15.10 -28.38
N GLU A 170 -2.21 -14.68 -28.16
CA GLU A 170 -2.84 -13.53 -28.83
C GLU A 170 -2.23 -12.19 -28.42
N ASP A 171 -1.89 -12.04 -27.13
CA ASP A 171 -1.28 -10.84 -26.56
C ASP A 171 0.19 -10.62 -27.03
N LYS A 172 0.80 -11.61 -27.69
CA LYS A 172 2.19 -11.57 -28.20
C LYS A 172 2.29 -11.01 -29.63
N LYS A 173 1.17 -10.83 -30.34
CA LYS A 173 1.14 -10.39 -31.76
C LYS A 173 1.01 -8.88 -31.92
N GLU A 174 0.82 -8.12 -30.83
CA GLU A 174 0.68 -6.64 -30.85
C GLU A 174 1.96 -5.89 -30.43
N LYS A 175 3.12 -6.47 -30.70
CA LYS A 175 4.42 -5.79 -30.53
C LYS A 175 5.12 -5.58 -31.84
#